data_e3455cfa37646867e69f4f9af16bcf7d
#
_entry.id   e3455cfa37646867e69f4f9af16bcf7d
#
_cell.length_a   1.000
_cell.length_b   1.000
_cell.length_c   1.000
_cell.angle_alpha   90.00
_cell.angle_beta   90.00
_cell.angle_gamma   90.00
#
_symmetry.space_group_name_H-M   'P 1'
#
loop_
_entity.id
_entity.type
_entity.pdbx_description
1 polymer ?
#
loop_
_entity_poly.entity_id
_entity_poly.type
_entity_poly.pdbx_seq_one_letter_code
_entity_poly.pdbx_strand_id
1 'polypeptide(L)'
;WHFCDGSSLLISDYEALYALLGDLYGGDNVRFNLPDLRGRVPVGIGQLAGGSNYKLGDKGGASQVTLMTEQMPAHNHTLQAYTTDATTGDPTGSKVFAKSKPQDSTYTDVKFYDILPASQTGPDAVLNPLSVQPVGSGLAHNNMMPYGAINYIIALNGIFPTQA
;
A
#
# COMPACT_ATOMS: atom_id res chain seq x y z
N TRP A 1 8.28 35.52 13.62
CA TRP A 1 7.58 34.29 13.21
C TRP A 1 8.28 33.68 12.02
N HIS A 2 8.28 32.35 11.97
CA HIS A 2 8.81 31.59 10.84
C HIS A 2 7.84 30.47 10.47
N PHE A 3 7.87 30.01 9.22
CA PHE A 3 7.09 28.87 8.80
C PHE A 3 7.63 27.57 9.40
N CYS A 4 6.74 26.63 9.70
CA CYS A 4 7.10 25.27 10.12
C CYS A 4 7.37 24.40 8.88
N ASP A 5 8.48 24.70 8.20
CA ASP A 5 8.90 24.09 6.93
C ASP A 5 10.23 23.33 7.02
N GLY A 6 10.69 23.08 8.25
CA GLY A 6 11.95 22.37 8.49
C GLY A 6 13.20 23.24 8.35
N SER A 7 13.06 24.56 8.24
CA SER A 7 14.19 25.49 8.14
C SER A 7 15.17 25.32 9.31
N SER A 8 16.46 25.49 9.00
CA SER A 8 17.55 25.37 9.97
C SER A 8 17.96 26.76 10.49
N LEU A 9 17.96 26.95 11.80
CA LEU A 9 18.29 28.20 12.49
C LEU A 9 19.59 28.05 13.29
N LEU A 10 20.32 29.17 13.47
CA LEU A 10 21.49 29.19 14.34
C LEU A 10 21.03 29.18 15.80
N ILE A 11 21.69 28.36 16.61
CA ILE A 11 21.44 28.30 18.07
C ILE A 11 21.76 29.64 18.71
N SER A 12 22.86 30.29 18.30
CA SER A 12 23.29 31.58 18.81
C SER A 12 22.26 32.71 18.65
N ASP A 13 21.46 32.65 17.61
CA ASP A 13 20.48 33.69 17.28
C ASP A 13 19.13 33.46 17.96
N TYR A 14 18.85 32.22 18.37
CA TYR A 14 17.54 31.79 18.90
C TYR A 14 17.67 30.85 20.09
N GLU A 15 18.55 31.20 21.06
CA GLU A 15 18.86 30.35 22.22
C GLU A 15 17.62 29.98 23.04
N ALA A 16 16.68 30.91 23.24
CA ALA A 16 15.44 30.66 23.99
C ALA A 16 14.53 29.63 23.28
N LEU A 17 14.45 29.69 21.96
CA LEU A 17 13.69 28.72 21.18
C LEU A 17 14.38 27.36 21.15
N TYR A 18 15.71 27.33 21.03
CA TYR A 18 16.49 26.11 21.13
C TYR A 18 16.35 25.44 22.49
N ALA A 19 16.31 26.22 23.58
CA ALA A 19 16.08 25.67 24.91
C ALA A 19 14.73 24.94 25.06
N LEU A 20 13.73 25.28 24.24
CA LEU A 20 12.42 24.62 24.21
C LEU A 20 12.36 23.43 23.25
N LEU A 21 12.96 23.56 22.08
CA LEU A 21 12.85 22.55 21.00
C LEU A 21 14.01 21.55 21.00
N GLY A 22 15.19 21.99 21.44
CA GLY A 22 16.41 21.19 21.30
C GLY A 22 16.67 20.79 19.85
N ASP A 23 17.17 19.60 19.66
CA ASP A 23 17.44 18.94 18.38
C ASP A 23 16.32 17.98 17.93
N LEU A 24 15.13 18.09 18.54
CA LEU A 24 13.99 17.19 18.36
C LEU A 24 13.60 17.00 16.88
N TYR A 25 13.74 18.04 16.08
CA TYR A 25 13.42 18.03 14.64
C TYR A 25 14.68 17.89 13.77
N GLY A 26 15.83 17.63 14.38
CA GLY A 26 17.14 17.53 13.77
C GLY A 26 17.98 18.80 13.96
N GLY A 27 19.23 18.72 13.58
CA GLY A 27 20.22 19.80 13.74
C GLY A 27 21.60 19.25 14.06
N ASP A 28 22.46 20.13 14.51
CA ASP A 28 23.81 19.86 14.96
C ASP A 28 24.19 20.78 16.15
N ASN A 29 25.47 20.81 16.55
CA ASN A 29 25.93 21.65 17.64
C ASN A 29 25.90 23.17 17.37
N VAL A 30 25.57 23.60 16.17
CA VAL A 30 25.54 24.98 15.72
C VAL A 30 24.15 25.43 15.32
N ARG A 31 23.34 24.48 14.79
CA ARG A 31 22.04 24.72 14.21
C ARG A 31 21.01 23.72 14.72
N PHE A 32 19.78 24.15 14.80
CA PHE A 32 18.61 23.29 15.05
C PHE A 32 17.55 23.52 13.98
N ASN A 33 16.70 22.52 13.75
CA ASN A 33 15.65 22.60 12.75
C ASN A 33 14.31 22.89 13.38
N LEU A 34 13.49 23.67 12.66
CA LEU A 34 12.09 23.84 12.96
C LEU A 34 11.29 22.59 12.55
N PRO A 35 10.09 22.36 13.13
CA PRO A 35 9.20 21.31 12.64
C PRO A 35 8.87 21.50 11.16
N ASP A 36 8.82 20.42 10.39
CA ASP A 36 8.31 20.42 9.03
C ASP A 36 6.90 19.81 9.02
N LEU A 37 5.90 20.66 8.93
CA LEU A 37 4.48 20.27 8.92
C LEU A 37 3.87 20.25 7.52
N ARG A 38 4.67 20.46 6.48
CA ARG A 38 4.19 20.43 5.09
C ARG A 38 3.71 19.03 4.72
N GLY A 39 2.48 18.93 4.22
CA GLY A 39 1.86 17.66 3.85
C GLY A 39 1.60 16.71 5.03
N ARG A 40 1.55 17.23 6.26
CA ARG A 40 1.33 16.45 7.49
C ARG A 40 0.11 16.93 8.24
N VAL A 41 -0.55 16.01 8.91
CA VAL A 41 -1.62 16.28 9.87
C VAL A 41 -1.02 16.22 11.29
N PRO A 42 -1.11 17.31 12.09
CA PRO A 42 -0.69 17.24 13.49
C PRO A 42 -1.57 16.26 14.27
N VAL A 43 -0.93 15.45 15.09
CA VAL A 43 -1.60 14.53 16.00
C VAL A 43 -1.20 14.83 17.45
N GLY A 44 -2.07 14.56 18.40
CA GLY A 44 -1.76 14.72 19.82
C GLY A 44 -0.70 13.70 20.28
N ILE A 45 0.18 14.13 21.18
CA ILE A 45 1.13 13.22 21.86
C ILE A 45 0.41 12.36 22.89
N GLY A 46 0.92 11.18 23.15
CA GLY A 46 0.42 10.27 24.18
C GLY A 46 0.13 8.87 23.66
N GLN A 47 -0.33 8.03 24.60
CA GLN A 47 -0.69 6.66 24.29
C GLN A 47 -2.13 6.58 23.79
N LEU A 48 -2.33 6.10 22.57
CA LEU A 48 -3.66 5.73 22.08
C LEU A 48 -4.10 4.41 22.70
N ALA A 49 -5.28 4.36 23.25
CA ALA A 49 -5.83 3.14 23.85
C ALA A 49 -5.89 2.01 22.81
N GLY A 50 -5.15 0.92 23.05
CA GLY A 50 -5.03 -0.21 22.13
C GLY A 50 -4.21 0.07 20.86
N GLY A 51 -3.51 1.19 20.77
CA GLY A 51 -2.76 1.61 19.60
C GLY A 51 -1.35 2.10 19.89
N SER A 52 -0.85 2.98 19.02
CA SER A 52 0.52 3.52 19.07
C SER A 52 0.69 4.56 20.17
N ASN A 53 1.93 4.70 20.66
CA ASN A 53 2.33 5.79 21.52
C ASN A 53 3.00 6.88 20.66
N TYR A 54 2.44 8.06 20.66
CA TYR A 54 2.93 9.22 19.90
C TYR A 54 3.75 10.12 20.79
N LYS A 55 5.01 10.31 20.43
CA LYS A 55 5.95 11.21 21.12
C LYS A 55 6.10 12.50 20.34
N LEU A 56 6.50 13.55 21.03
CA LEU A 56 6.82 14.81 20.39
C LEU A 56 7.96 14.59 19.37
N GLY A 57 7.79 15.12 18.16
CA GLY A 57 8.75 14.95 17.06
C GLY A 57 8.54 13.70 16.20
N ASP A 58 7.70 12.74 16.62
CA ASP A 58 7.42 11.55 15.81
C ASP A 58 6.83 11.90 14.46
N LYS A 59 7.22 11.15 13.45
CA LYS A 59 6.74 11.28 12.07
C LYS A 59 6.26 9.92 11.57
N GLY A 60 5.14 9.90 10.88
CA GLY A 60 4.58 8.66 10.36
C GLY A 60 3.67 8.87 9.17
N GLY A 61 3.09 7.75 8.70
CA GLY A 61 2.20 7.75 7.55
C GLY A 61 2.92 7.83 6.20
N ALA A 62 2.16 7.63 5.14
CA ALA A 62 2.62 7.69 3.76
C ALA A 62 1.57 8.40 2.89
N SER A 63 2.03 9.30 2.02
CA SER A 63 1.17 10.01 1.06
C SER A 63 0.81 9.16 -0.16
N GLN A 64 1.57 8.10 -0.40
CA GLN A 64 1.34 7.14 -1.49
C GLN A 64 1.52 5.72 -0.96
N VAL A 65 0.72 4.79 -1.43
CA VAL A 65 0.77 3.38 -1.04
C VAL A 65 0.66 2.51 -2.28
N THR A 66 1.53 1.50 -2.37
CA THR A 66 1.40 0.41 -3.34
C THR A 66 0.82 -0.80 -2.62
N LEU A 67 -0.27 -1.35 -3.14
CA LEU A 67 -0.85 -2.58 -2.60
C LEU A 67 0.07 -3.76 -2.89
N MET A 68 0.39 -4.51 -1.85
CA MET A 68 1.12 -5.77 -1.93
C MET A 68 0.16 -6.95 -1.89
N THR A 69 0.61 -8.12 -2.36
CA THR A 69 -0.22 -9.33 -2.41
C THR A 69 -0.79 -9.70 -1.03
N GLU A 70 0.01 -9.52 0.02
CA GLU A 70 -0.37 -9.84 1.40
C GLU A 70 -1.45 -8.90 1.98
N GLN A 71 -1.66 -7.75 1.33
CA GLN A 71 -2.68 -6.77 1.74
C GLN A 71 -4.04 -6.99 1.06
N MET A 72 -4.09 -7.89 0.08
CA MET A 72 -5.35 -8.27 -0.56
C MET A 72 -6.09 -9.29 0.31
N PRO A 73 -7.43 -9.16 0.45
CA PRO A 73 -8.22 -10.20 1.08
C PRO A 73 -8.02 -11.55 0.39
N ALA A 74 -8.03 -12.63 1.17
CA ALA A 74 -7.98 -13.97 0.61
C ALA A 74 -9.16 -14.18 -0.34
N HIS A 75 -8.88 -14.52 -1.56
CA HIS A 75 -9.90 -14.78 -2.59
C HIS A 75 -9.43 -15.93 -3.49
N ASN A 76 -10.39 -16.58 -4.20
CA ASN A 76 -10.13 -17.60 -5.21
C ASN A 76 -10.99 -17.35 -6.44
N HIS A 77 -10.58 -17.95 -7.54
CA HIS A 77 -11.34 -17.99 -8.78
C HIS A 77 -11.65 -19.43 -9.09
N THR A 78 -12.93 -19.75 -9.31
CA THR A 78 -13.34 -21.07 -9.75
C THR A 78 -13.36 -21.13 -11.26
N LEU A 79 -12.65 -22.08 -11.85
CA LEU A 79 -12.80 -22.39 -13.25
C LEU A 79 -14.04 -23.29 -13.41
N GLN A 80 -15.04 -22.79 -14.13
CA GLN A 80 -16.27 -23.52 -14.39
C GLN A 80 -16.25 -24.17 -15.77
N ALA A 81 -16.79 -25.36 -15.85
CA ALA A 81 -16.94 -26.08 -17.11
C ALA A 81 -18.31 -26.80 -17.16
N TYR A 82 -18.87 -26.96 -18.35
CA TYR A 82 -20.07 -27.75 -18.56
C TYR A 82 -19.74 -29.22 -18.80
N THR A 83 -20.58 -30.09 -18.25
CA THR A 83 -20.50 -31.54 -18.46
C THR A 83 -21.17 -31.98 -19.76
N THR A 84 -21.87 -31.09 -20.47
CA THR A 84 -22.49 -31.34 -21.77
C THR A 84 -21.43 -31.28 -22.88
N ASP A 85 -21.71 -31.99 -23.99
CA ASP A 85 -20.82 -32.01 -25.14
C ASP A 85 -20.63 -30.61 -25.73
N ALA A 86 -19.40 -30.32 -26.13
CA ALA A 86 -19.04 -29.06 -26.77
C ALA A 86 -19.72 -28.96 -28.16
N THR A 87 -20.26 -27.80 -28.47
CA THR A 87 -20.93 -27.51 -29.74
C THR A 87 -20.05 -26.77 -30.73
N THR A 88 -18.89 -26.26 -30.29
CA THR A 88 -17.96 -25.48 -31.12
C THR A 88 -16.54 -25.61 -30.65
N GLY A 89 -15.60 -25.56 -31.56
CA GLY A 89 -14.15 -25.45 -31.26
C GLY A 89 -13.65 -24.03 -31.18
N ASP A 90 -14.51 -23.03 -31.37
CA ASP A 90 -14.09 -21.61 -31.33
C ASP A 90 -14.15 -21.06 -29.89
N PRO A 91 -13.03 -20.61 -29.32
CA PRO A 91 -12.95 -20.12 -27.94
C PRO A 91 -13.43 -18.67 -27.76
N THR A 92 -13.93 -18.00 -28.80
CA THR A 92 -14.28 -16.57 -28.73
C THR A 92 -15.67 -16.33 -28.15
N GLY A 93 -15.86 -15.16 -27.54
CA GLY A 93 -17.14 -14.73 -26.98
C GLY A 93 -17.45 -15.31 -25.58
N SER A 94 -18.72 -15.40 -25.23
CA SER A 94 -19.20 -15.88 -23.91
C SER A 94 -19.20 -17.42 -23.81
N LYS A 95 -18.15 -18.08 -24.27
CA LYS A 95 -18.07 -19.54 -24.29
C LYS A 95 -17.26 -20.03 -23.07
N VAL A 96 -17.63 -21.20 -22.58
CA VAL A 96 -17.03 -21.85 -21.43
C VAL A 96 -16.50 -23.23 -21.84
N PHE A 97 -15.60 -23.76 -21.05
CA PHE A 97 -15.11 -25.11 -21.28
C PHE A 97 -16.28 -26.11 -21.19
N ALA A 98 -16.27 -27.07 -22.08
CA ALA A 98 -17.25 -28.14 -22.12
C ALA A 98 -16.59 -29.46 -22.49
N LYS A 99 -17.27 -30.57 -22.26
CA LYS A 99 -16.77 -31.89 -22.64
C LYS A 99 -16.56 -31.95 -24.15
N SER A 100 -15.39 -32.41 -24.59
CA SER A 100 -15.15 -32.60 -26.03
C SER A 100 -16.05 -33.67 -26.59
N LYS A 101 -16.64 -33.40 -27.77
CA LYS A 101 -17.42 -34.37 -28.52
C LYS A 101 -16.50 -35.04 -29.57
N PRO A 102 -16.42 -36.38 -29.59
CA PRO A 102 -15.72 -37.04 -30.67
C PRO A 102 -16.37 -36.76 -32.00
N GLN A 103 -15.60 -36.40 -32.99
CA GLN A 103 -16.14 -36.03 -34.32
C GLN A 103 -16.38 -37.26 -35.19
N ASP A 104 -15.77 -38.39 -34.85
CA ASP A 104 -16.03 -39.74 -35.42
C ASP A 104 -15.60 -40.86 -34.46
N SER A 105 -15.96 -42.10 -34.80
CA SER A 105 -15.73 -43.28 -33.97
C SER A 105 -14.29 -43.73 -33.87
N THR A 106 -13.32 -43.03 -34.47
CA THR A 106 -11.89 -43.36 -34.47
C THR A 106 -11.10 -42.52 -33.48
N TYR A 107 -11.67 -41.45 -32.93
CA TYR A 107 -11.00 -40.61 -31.92
C TYR A 107 -11.53 -40.94 -30.53
N THR A 108 -10.63 -41.35 -29.66
CA THR A 108 -10.86 -41.42 -28.22
C THR A 108 -11.17 -40.05 -27.68
N ASP A 109 -12.15 -39.94 -26.74
CA ASP A 109 -12.53 -38.70 -26.09
C ASP A 109 -11.28 -37.92 -25.63
N VAL A 110 -11.09 -36.72 -26.17
CA VAL A 110 -10.10 -35.80 -25.64
C VAL A 110 -10.67 -35.26 -24.35
N LYS A 111 -10.21 -35.80 -23.24
CA LYS A 111 -10.60 -35.30 -21.92
C LYS A 111 -9.82 -34.04 -21.66
N PHE A 112 -10.49 -32.91 -21.49
CA PHE A 112 -9.88 -31.67 -21.05
C PHE A 112 -9.59 -31.65 -19.54
N TYR A 113 -10.11 -32.63 -18.80
CA TYR A 113 -9.84 -32.81 -17.37
C TYR A 113 -9.62 -34.29 -17.12
N ASP A 114 -8.49 -34.58 -16.51
CA ASP A 114 -8.22 -35.90 -15.94
C ASP A 114 -8.32 -35.83 -14.42
N ILE A 115 -8.86 -36.89 -13.81
CA ILE A 115 -8.82 -37.02 -12.36
C ILE A 115 -7.38 -37.40 -12.02
N LEU A 116 -6.68 -36.59 -11.26
CA LEU A 116 -5.33 -36.91 -10.81
C LEU A 116 -5.33 -38.30 -10.16
N PRO A 117 -4.53 -39.23 -10.64
CA PRO A 117 -4.33 -40.53 -9.97
C PRO A 117 -3.86 -40.29 -8.53
N ALA A 118 -4.29 -41.11 -7.60
CA ALA A 118 -3.89 -41.00 -6.18
C ALA A 118 -2.39 -41.00 -5.93
N SER A 119 -1.59 -41.38 -6.95
CA SER A 119 -0.12 -41.39 -6.93
C SER A 119 0.52 -40.06 -7.40
N GLN A 120 -0.26 -39.10 -7.94
CA GLN A 120 0.24 -37.82 -8.37
C GLN A 120 -0.10 -36.74 -7.35
N THR A 121 0.90 -36.00 -6.89
CA THR A 121 0.77 -34.91 -5.90
C THR A 121 0.55 -33.54 -6.51
N GLY A 122 0.38 -33.45 -7.85
CA GLY A 122 0.18 -32.19 -8.55
C GLY A 122 -0.10 -32.38 -10.04
N PRO A 123 -0.47 -31.32 -10.76
CA PRO A 123 -0.66 -31.37 -12.21
C PRO A 123 0.66 -31.68 -12.92
N ASP A 124 0.62 -32.58 -13.88
CA ASP A 124 1.76 -32.94 -14.73
C ASP A 124 1.92 -32.00 -15.95
N ALA A 125 0.98 -31.11 -16.14
CA ALA A 125 1.03 -30.04 -17.14
C ALA A 125 0.52 -28.73 -16.56
N VAL A 126 1.21 -27.62 -16.88
CA VAL A 126 0.79 -26.27 -16.56
C VAL A 126 0.19 -25.66 -17.81
N LEU A 127 -1.00 -25.05 -17.67
CA LEU A 127 -1.57 -24.24 -18.75
C LEU A 127 -0.59 -23.15 -19.15
N ASN A 128 -0.61 -22.78 -20.45
CA ASN A 128 0.23 -21.69 -20.93
C ASN A 128 0.05 -20.45 -20.01
N PRO A 129 1.14 -19.86 -19.48
CA PRO A 129 1.06 -18.67 -18.62
C PRO A 129 0.26 -17.51 -19.24
N LEU A 130 0.14 -17.47 -20.57
CA LEU A 130 -0.69 -16.48 -21.28
C LEU A 130 -2.19 -16.78 -21.22
N SER A 131 -2.61 -17.97 -20.74
CA SER A 131 -4.03 -18.31 -20.60
C SER A 131 -4.74 -17.48 -19.52
N VAL A 132 -4.01 -17.02 -18.50
CA VAL A 132 -4.48 -16.09 -17.48
C VAL A 132 -3.46 -14.96 -17.37
N GLN A 133 -3.80 -13.82 -17.89
CA GLN A 133 -2.88 -12.68 -17.83
C GLN A 133 -2.96 -11.97 -16.47
N PRO A 134 -1.84 -11.50 -15.95
CA PRO A 134 -1.85 -10.68 -14.74
C PRO A 134 -2.60 -9.38 -15.01
N VAL A 135 -3.45 -8.98 -14.08
CA VAL A 135 -4.16 -7.70 -14.09
C VAL A 135 -3.60 -6.83 -12.98
N GLY A 136 -3.36 -5.56 -13.29
CA GLY A 136 -2.82 -4.57 -12.37
C GLY A 136 -1.40 -4.16 -12.73
N SER A 137 -1.05 -2.94 -12.39
CA SER A 137 0.25 -2.34 -12.73
C SER A 137 1.24 -2.31 -11.55
N GLY A 138 0.78 -2.63 -10.33
CA GLY A 138 1.59 -2.47 -9.12
C GLY A 138 1.99 -1.01 -8.82
N LEU A 139 1.29 -0.04 -9.41
CA LEU A 139 1.58 1.37 -9.22
C LEU A 139 1.06 1.86 -7.87
N ALA A 140 1.80 2.78 -7.27
CA ALA A 140 1.35 3.46 -6.07
C ALA A 140 0.13 4.35 -6.37
N HIS A 141 -0.82 4.36 -5.46
CA HIS A 141 -1.96 5.29 -5.47
C HIS A 141 -1.83 6.34 -4.38
N ASN A 142 -2.51 7.46 -4.57
CA ASN A 142 -2.55 8.53 -3.58
C ASN A 142 -3.35 8.07 -2.34
N ASN A 143 -2.72 8.20 -1.16
CA ASN A 143 -3.30 7.85 0.14
C ASN A 143 -3.66 9.08 0.98
N MET A 144 -3.67 10.26 0.39
CA MET A 144 -4.02 11.49 1.08
C MET A 144 -5.53 11.68 1.12
N MET A 145 -6.05 12.01 2.30
CA MET A 145 -7.43 12.47 2.43
C MET A 145 -7.63 13.85 1.75
N PRO A 146 -8.86 14.26 1.42
CA PRO A 146 -9.12 15.63 1.00
C PRO A 146 -8.58 16.63 2.03
N TYR A 147 -7.84 17.64 1.60
CA TYR A 147 -7.17 18.59 2.49
C TYR A 147 -7.30 20.03 1.99
N GLY A 148 -7.21 20.97 2.92
CA GLY A 148 -7.01 22.39 2.65
C GLY A 148 -5.61 22.80 3.13
N ALA A 149 -4.81 23.43 2.27
CA ALA A 149 -3.46 23.86 2.64
C ALA A 149 -3.54 25.14 3.50
N ILE A 150 -2.92 25.09 4.68
CA ILE A 150 -2.72 26.22 5.58
C ILE A 150 -1.25 26.27 5.99
N ASN A 151 -0.79 27.44 6.39
CA ASN A 151 0.57 27.61 6.92
C ASN A 151 0.58 27.47 8.44
N TYR A 152 1.49 26.64 8.94
CA TYR A 152 1.86 26.63 10.36
C TYR A 152 3.04 27.56 10.56
N ILE A 153 2.97 28.41 11.59
CA ILE A 153 4.04 29.34 11.95
C ILE A 153 4.42 29.19 13.42
N ILE A 154 5.67 29.46 13.72
CA ILE A 154 6.22 29.43 15.07
C ILE A 154 6.84 30.78 15.41
N ALA A 155 6.65 31.25 16.65
CA ALA A 155 7.30 32.47 17.14
C ALA A 155 8.79 32.19 17.36
N LEU A 156 9.64 33.02 16.80
CA LEU A 156 11.10 32.92 17.00
C LEU A 156 11.55 33.56 18.32
N ASN A 157 10.83 34.61 18.75
CA ASN A 157 11.11 35.36 19.97
C ASN A 157 9.82 35.47 20.79
N GLY A 158 9.94 35.43 22.11
CA GLY A 158 8.82 35.55 23.03
C GLY A 158 9.26 35.44 24.48
N ILE A 159 8.30 35.54 25.39
CA ILE A 159 8.53 35.29 26.81
C ILE A 159 8.64 33.78 27.01
N PHE A 160 9.67 33.33 27.73
CA PHE A 160 9.87 31.91 28.02
C PHE A 160 8.67 31.37 28.82
N PRO A 161 8.02 30.28 28.39
CA PRO A 161 6.85 29.76 29.09
C PRO A 161 7.26 29.24 30.48
N THR A 162 6.56 29.71 31.50
CA THR A 162 6.65 29.09 32.82
C THR A 162 5.86 27.79 32.80
N GLN A 163 6.50 26.69 33.17
CA GLN A 163 5.78 25.43 33.36
C GLN A 163 4.78 25.60 34.51
N ALA A 164 3.51 25.31 34.25
CA ALA A 164 2.47 25.23 35.27
C ALA A 164 2.47 23.84 35.90
#